data_95b888aa45835f10b82adff7ebd63f18
#
_entry.id   95b888aa45835f10b82adff7ebd63f18
#
_cell.length_a   1.000
_cell.length_b   1.000
_cell.length_c   1.000
_cell.angle_alpha   90.00
_cell.angle_beta   90.00
_cell.angle_gamma   90.00
#
_symmetry.space_group_name_H-M   'P 1'
#
loop_
_entity.id
_entity.type
_entity.pdbx_description
1 polymer ?
#
loop_
_entity_poly.entity_id
_entity_poly.type
_entity_poly.pdbx_seq_one_letter_code
_entity_poly.pdbx_strand_id
1 'polypeptide(L)'
;MDYKGEENLDIVKILGIAFIALIIILLLKQYKPEFVLYASLAAGVLILLLVLDRLTGIIQMLTNLSNRAGINNEFLKILIKITGIAFLTEFGVSICKDAGESAIASKVDMGGKVLIISISIPIMTALLDTIIKILP
;
A
#
# COMPACT_ATOMS: atom_id res chain seq x y z
N MET A 1 -23.48 13.45 0.13
CA MET A 1 -22.90 14.75 -0.23
C MET A 1 -21.66 15.13 0.57
N ASP A 2 -21.32 14.39 1.60
CA ASP A 2 -20.19 14.72 2.48
C ASP A 2 -18.92 13.89 2.26
N TYR A 3 -18.76 13.31 1.07
CA TYR A 3 -17.55 12.53 0.75
C TYR A 3 -16.25 13.34 0.88
N LYS A 4 -16.27 14.61 0.53
CA LYS A 4 -15.12 15.51 0.71
C LYS A 4 -14.82 15.84 2.18
N GLY A 5 -15.82 15.88 3.02
CA GLY A 5 -15.66 16.13 4.45
C GLY A 5 -15.03 14.95 5.18
N GLU A 6 -15.43 13.72 4.83
CA GLU A 6 -14.87 12.51 5.42
C GLU A 6 -13.43 12.26 4.99
N GLU A 7 -13.11 12.45 3.71
CA GLU A 7 -11.73 12.33 3.21
C GLU A 7 -10.77 13.31 3.90
N ASN A 8 -11.20 14.55 4.10
CA ASN A 8 -10.40 15.56 4.80
C ASN A 8 -10.18 15.18 6.28
N LEU A 9 -11.21 14.65 6.95
CA LEU A 9 -11.11 14.18 8.34
C LEU A 9 -10.16 12.99 8.47
N ASP A 10 -10.12 12.09 7.49
CA ASP A 10 -9.23 10.94 7.50
C ASP A 10 -7.77 11.34 7.33
N ILE A 11 -7.47 12.26 6.40
CA ILE A 11 -6.13 12.82 6.22
C ILE A 11 -5.69 13.54 7.50
N VAL A 12 -6.56 14.32 8.12
CA VAL A 12 -6.27 15.03 9.38
C VAL A 12 -5.99 14.04 10.51
N LYS A 13 -6.75 12.94 10.61
CA LYS A 13 -6.48 11.87 11.58
C LYS A 13 -5.12 11.20 11.36
N ILE A 14 -4.80 10.84 10.14
CA ILE A 14 -3.53 10.20 9.79
C ILE A 14 -2.37 11.14 10.11
N LEU A 15 -2.46 12.40 9.70
CA LEU A 15 -1.45 13.41 10.00
C LEU A 15 -1.32 13.68 11.50
N GLY A 16 -2.43 13.76 12.21
CA GLY A 16 -2.44 13.94 13.67
C GLY A 16 -1.71 12.80 14.40
N ILE A 17 -2.01 11.57 14.05
CA ILE A 17 -1.35 10.39 14.61
C ILE A 17 0.14 10.39 14.24
N ALA A 18 0.48 10.73 13.00
CA ALA A 18 1.86 10.80 12.53
C ALA A 18 2.66 11.87 13.30
N PHE A 19 2.10 13.05 13.53
CA PHE A 19 2.76 14.12 14.31
C PHE A 19 2.95 13.74 15.78
N ILE A 20 1.93 13.14 16.40
CA ILE A 20 2.04 12.67 17.80
C ILE A 20 3.13 11.60 17.88
N ALA A 21 3.13 10.63 16.97
CA ALA A 21 4.15 9.59 16.90
C ALA A 21 5.54 10.19 16.70
N LEU A 22 5.68 11.18 15.83
CA LEU A 22 6.94 11.86 15.57
C LEU A 22 7.48 12.54 16.83
N ILE A 23 6.64 13.26 17.58
CA ILE A 23 7.02 13.91 18.84
C ILE A 23 7.49 12.86 19.85
N ILE A 24 6.76 11.76 20.00
CA ILE A 24 7.14 10.67 20.91
C ILE A 24 8.48 10.05 20.50
N ILE A 25 8.69 9.82 19.21
CA ILE A 25 9.94 9.27 18.66
C ILE A 25 11.12 10.21 18.91
N LEU A 26 10.93 11.52 18.72
CA LEU A 26 11.96 12.52 18.99
C LEU A 26 12.35 12.58 20.48
N LEU A 27 11.37 12.46 21.36
CA LEU A 27 11.61 12.38 22.80
C LEU A 27 12.35 11.07 23.17
N LEU A 28 11.91 9.95 22.64
CA LEU A 28 12.58 8.65 22.86
C LEU A 28 14.02 8.66 22.36
N LYS A 29 14.27 9.34 21.25
CA LYS A 29 15.62 9.46 20.68
C LYS A 29 16.61 10.15 21.63
N GLN A 30 16.13 11.08 22.45
CA GLN A 30 16.94 11.79 23.45
C GLN A 30 17.14 10.98 24.73
N TYR A 31 16.12 10.29 25.21
CA TYR A 31 16.14 9.63 26.52
C TYR A 31 16.40 8.12 26.45
N LYS A 32 15.85 7.43 25.43
CA LYS A 32 15.95 5.98 25.26
C LYS A 32 16.01 5.61 23.77
N PRO A 33 17.15 5.80 23.12
CA PRO A 33 17.28 5.57 21.68
C PRO A 33 17.02 4.11 21.27
N GLU A 34 17.18 3.17 22.18
CA GLU A 34 16.91 1.74 21.96
C GLU A 34 15.44 1.42 21.63
N PHE A 35 14.48 2.28 22.06
CA PHE A 35 13.06 2.10 21.81
C PHE A 35 12.55 2.81 20.56
N VAL A 36 13.38 3.62 19.89
CA VAL A 36 12.97 4.41 18.72
C VAL A 36 12.46 3.52 17.58
N LEU A 37 13.16 2.42 17.30
CA LEU A 37 12.77 1.48 16.26
C LEU A 37 11.40 0.84 16.54
N TYR A 38 11.17 0.42 17.77
CA TYR A 38 9.89 -0.19 18.18
C TYR A 38 8.73 0.82 18.11
N ALA A 39 8.97 2.06 18.52
CA ALA A 39 7.97 3.13 18.43
C ALA A 39 7.64 3.48 16.97
N SER A 40 8.64 3.53 16.10
CA SER A 40 8.45 3.76 14.65
C SER A 40 7.67 2.63 14.00
N LEU A 41 7.99 1.39 14.33
CA LEU A 41 7.25 0.22 13.86
C LEU A 41 5.78 0.26 14.30
N ALA A 42 5.53 0.50 15.58
CA ALA A 42 4.18 0.57 16.12
C ALA A 42 3.35 1.68 15.44
N ALA A 43 3.93 2.87 15.30
CA ALA A 43 3.28 3.99 14.62
C ALA A 43 3.00 3.68 13.15
N GLY A 44 3.97 3.10 12.45
CA GLY A 44 3.83 2.69 11.05
C GLY A 44 2.72 1.64 10.86
N VAL A 45 2.65 0.65 11.72
CA VAL A 45 1.59 -0.37 11.68
C VAL A 45 0.21 0.25 11.94
N LEU A 46 0.09 1.16 12.92
CA LEU A 46 -1.17 1.85 13.20
C LEU A 46 -1.66 2.66 12.00
N ILE A 47 -0.77 3.42 11.37
CA ILE A 47 -1.09 4.22 10.18
C ILE A 47 -1.47 3.30 9.01
N LEU A 48 -0.73 2.20 8.82
CA LEU A 48 -1.00 1.23 7.78
C LEU A 48 -2.40 0.61 7.95
N LEU A 49 -2.79 0.24 9.17
CA LEU A 49 -4.11 -0.31 9.45
C LEU A 49 -5.22 0.67 9.11
N LEU A 50 -5.04 1.96 9.41
CA LEU A 50 -6.00 3.01 9.05
C LEU A 50 -6.15 3.17 7.53
N VAL A 51 -5.04 3.08 6.80
CA VAL A 51 -5.02 3.15 5.34
C VAL A 51 -5.68 1.92 4.72
N LEU A 52 -5.41 0.72 5.25
CA LEU A 52 -6.00 -0.53 4.77
C LEU A 52 -7.53 -0.56 4.93
N ASP A 53 -8.03 0.01 6.01
CA ASP A 53 -9.49 0.12 6.23
C ASP A 53 -10.17 0.94 5.11
N ARG A 54 -9.51 2.00 4.65
CA ARG A 54 -9.99 2.81 3.51
C ARG A 54 -9.85 2.13 2.15
N LEU A 55 -8.81 1.32 1.98
CA LEU A 55 -8.65 0.50 0.77
C LEU A 55 -9.82 -0.46 0.54
N THR A 56 -10.37 -1.03 1.61
CA THR A 56 -11.53 -1.93 1.52
C THR A 56 -12.72 -1.23 0.85
N GLY A 57 -12.98 0.03 1.18
CA GLY A 57 -14.03 0.82 0.53
C GLY A 57 -13.79 1.04 -0.96
N ILE A 58 -12.56 1.35 -1.34
CA ILE A 58 -12.17 1.51 -2.76
C ILE A 58 -12.35 0.20 -3.53
N ILE A 59 -11.94 -0.92 -2.95
CA ILE A 59 -12.11 -2.25 -3.53
C ILE A 59 -13.58 -2.58 -3.79
N GLN A 60 -14.46 -2.30 -2.83
CA GLN A 60 -15.90 -2.50 -2.99
C GLN A 60 -16.47 -1.64 -4.11
N MET A 61 -16.06 -0.39 -4.20
CA MET A 61 -16.49 0.53 -5.25
C MET A 61 -16.04 0.04 -6.63
N LEU A 62 -14.79 -0.39 -6.77
CA LEU A 62 -14.24 -0.96 -8.00
C LEU A 62 -14.96 -2.27 -8.39
N THR A 63 -15.28 -3.13 -7.43
CA THR A 63 -16.01 -4.36 -7.67
C THR A 63 -17.42 -4.07 -8.19
N ASN A 64 -18.10 -3.10 -7.62
CA ASN A 64 -19.43 -2.69 -8.08
C ASN A 64 -19.41 -2.11 -9.50
N LEU A 65 -18.39 -1.30 -9.82
CA LEU A 65 -18.19 -0.76 -11.16
C LEU A 65 -17.89 -1.87 -12.17
N SER A 66 -17.02 -2.80 -11.81
CA SER A 66 -16.68 -3.97 -12.62
C SER A 66 -17.90 -4.82 -12.96
N ASN A 67 -18.74 -5.10 -11.97
CA ASN A 67 -19.97 -5.85 -12.14
C ASN A 67 -20.97 -5.15 -13.08
N ARG A 68 -21.08 -3.81 -12.98
CA ARG A 68 -21.94 -3.01 -13.86
C ARG A 68 -21.41 -2.93 -15.30
N ALA A 69 -20.09 -2.88 -15.45
CA ALA A 69 -19.45 -2.80 -16.76
C ALA A 69 -19.24 -4.15 -17.45
N GLY A 70 -19.55 -5.27 -16.79
CA GLY A 70 -19.33 -6.61 -17.32
C GLY A 70 -17.85 -6.97 -17.47
N ILE A 71 -16.96 -6.30 -16.72
CA ILE A 71 -15.53 -6.57 -16.73
C ILE A 71 -15.25 -7.86 -15.93
N ASN A 72 -14.29 -8.65 -16.40
CA ASN A 72 -13.90 -9.86 -15.71
C ASN A 72 -13.31 -9.55 -14.32
N ASN A 73 -13.92 -10.10 -13.28
CA ASN A 73 -13.50 -9.93 -11.89
C ASN A 73 -12.08 -10.45 -11.60
N GLU A 74 -11.53 -11.31 -12.45
CA GLU A 74 -10.16 -11.81 -12.29
C GLU A 74 -9.12 -10.70 -12.42
N PHE A 75 -9.30 -9.77 -13.37
CA PHE A 75 -8.40 -8.63 -13.51
C PHE A 75 -8.41 -7.74 -12.27
N LEU A 76 -9.58 -7.54 -11.70
CA LEU A 76 -9.73 -6.76 -10.48
C LEU A 76 -9.01 -7.40 -9.30
N LYS A 77 -9.13 -8.72 -9.13
CA LYS A 77 -8.41 -9.49 -8.10
C LYS A 77 -6.89 -9.34 -8.25
N ILE A 78 -6.38 -9.39 -9.47
CA ILE A 78 -4.95 -9.23 -9.76
C ILE A 78 -4.50 -7.82 -9.41
N LEU A 79 -5.26 -6.79 -9.77
CA LEU A 79 -4.96 -5.39 -9.42
C LEU A 79 -4.90 -5.18 -7.90
N ILE A 80 -5.84 -5.77 -7.17
CA ILE A 80 -5.86 -5.72 -5.69
C ILE A 80 -4.61 -6.40 -5.12
N LYS A 81 -4.23 -7.56 -5.62
CA LYS A 81 -3.02 -8.26 -5.20
C LYS A 81 -1.76 -7.44 -5.46
N ILE A 82 -1.63 -6.86 -6.65
CA ILE A 82 -0.50 -6.00 -7.02
C ILE A 82 -0.41 -4.80 -6.07
N THR A 83 -1.54 -4.14 -5.82
CA THR A 83 -1.60 -3.00 -4.92
C THR A 83 -1.21 -3.39 -3.49
N GLY A 84 -1.73 -4.50 -2.99
CA GLY A 84 -1.37 -5.02 -1.67
C GLY A 84 0.13 -5.35 -1.53
N ILE A 85 0.70 -6.00 -2.53
CA ILE A 85 2.14 -6.31 -2.57
C ILE A 85 2.96 -5.02 -2.61
N ALA A 86 2.54 -4.03 -3.41
CA ALA A 86 3.23 -2.75 -3.49
C ALA A 86 3.26 -2.04 -2.13
N PHE A 87 2.14 -1.97 -1.42
CA PHE A 87 2.08 -1.37 -0.08
C PHE A 87 2.92 -2.13 0.96
N LEU A 88 2.84 -3.46 0.98
CA LEU A 88 3.63 -4.28 1.89
C LEU A 88 5.13 -4.16 1.61
N THR A 89 5.51 -4.11 0.33
CA THR A 89 6.91 -3.91 -0.08
C THR A 89 7.42 -2.56 0.38
N GLU A 90 6.67 -1.49 0.13
CA GLU A 90 7.04 -0.13 0.54
C GLU A 90 7.18 -0.02 2.06
N PHE A 91 6.24 -0.63 2.79
CA PHE A 91 6.30 -0.69 4.25
C PHE A 91 7.55 -1.45 4.73
N GLY A 92 7.82 -2.63 4.15
CA GLY A 92 9.01 -3.42 4.48
C GLY A 92 10.32 -2.69 4.17
N VAL A 93 10.39 -2.01 3.03
CA VAL A 93 11.53 -1.18 2.64
C VAL A 93 11.75 -0.05 3.65
N SER A 94 10.69 0.63 4.04
CA SER A 94 10.76 1.72 5.02
C SER A 94 11.27 1.25 6.38
N ILE A 95 10.79 0.11 6.87
CA ILE A 95 11.27 -0.50 8.12
C ILE A 95 12.76 -0.81 8.04
N CYS A 96 13.21 -1.42 6.95
CA CYS A 96 14.62 -1.77 6.76
C CYS A 96 15.50 -0.51 6.73
N LYS A 97 15.06 0.55 6.06
CA LYS A 97 15.76 1.83 6.04
C LYS A 97 15.83 2.48 7.43
N ASP A 98 14.73 2.45 8.18
CA ASP A 98 14.68 2.99 9.54
C ASP A 98 15.58 2.23 10.51
N ALA A 99 15.77 0.93 10.28
CA ALA A 99 16.72 0.10 11.00
C ALA A 99 18.19 0.30 10.58
N GLY A 100 18.45 1.14 9.58
CA GLY A 100 19.79 1.37 9.04
C GLY A 100 20.28 0.29 8.06
N GLU A 101 19.40 -0.64 7.65
CA GLU A 101 19.71 -1.78 6.80
C GLU A 101 19.30 -1.53 5.33
N SER A 102 19.97 -0.57 4.69
CA SER A 102 19.66 -0.18 3.31
C SER A 102 19.89 -1.29 2.29
N ALA A 103 20.85 -2.18 2.54
CA ALA A 103 21.11 -3.34 1.67
C ALA A 103 19.93 -4.33 1.66
N ILE A 104 19.35 -4.61 2.83
CA ILE A 104 18.15 -5.44 2.95
C ILE A 104 16.95 -4.74 2.34
N ALA A 105 16.78 -3.44 2.58
CA ALA A 105 15.73 -2.63 1.96
C ALA A 105 15.72 -2.74 0.44
N SER A 106 16.89 -2.64 -0.18
CA SER A 106 17.06 -2.81 -1.64
C SER A 106 16.63 -4.19 -2.13
N LYS A 107 16.91 -5.24 -1.37
CA LYS A 107 16.52 -6.62 -1.73
C LYS A 107 15.01 -6.85 -1.57
N VAL A 108 14.40 -6.29 -0.54
CA VAL A 108 12.94 -6.32 -0.34
C VAL A 108 12.24 -5.60 -1.50
N ASP A 109 12.72 -4.42 -1.89
CA ASP A 109 12.19 -3.66 -3.02
C ASP A 109 12.26 -4.46 -4.33
N MET A 110 13.41 -5.05 -4.62
CA MET A 110 13.60 -5.91 -5.79
C MET A 110 12.66 -7.12 -5.77
N GLY A 111 12.52 -7.79 -4.63
CA GLY A 111 11.62 -8.92 -4.46
C GLY A 111 10.17 -8.54 -4.72
N GLY A 112 9.72 -7.42 -4.18
CA GLY A 112 8.38 -6.89 -4.41
C GLY A 112 8.10 -6.60 -5.88
N LYS A 113 9.04 -5.96 -6.57
CA LYS A 113 8.94 -5.68 -8.01
C LYS A 113 8.86 -6.94 -8.86
N VAL A 114 9.67 -7.95 -8.55
CA VAL A 114 9.63 -9.25 -9.24
C VAL A 114 8.28 -9.93 -9.05
N LEU A 115 7.74 -9.92 -7.83
CA LEU A 115 6.42 -10.48 -7.54
C LEU A 115 5.31 -9.75 -8.32
N ILE A 116 5.36 -8.42 -8.37
CA ILE A 116 4.39 -7.61 -9.12
C ILE A 116 4.44 -7.95 -10.59
N ILE A 117 5.62 -8.02 -11.18
CA ILE A 117 5.80 -8.39 -12.60
C ILE A 117 5.23 -9.79 -12.84
N SER A 118 5.55 -10.76 -11.99
CA SER A 118 5.08 -12.14 -12.10
C SER A 118 3.56 -12.23 -12.10
N ILE A 119 2.89 -11.50 -11.21
CA ILE A 119 1.42 -11.48 -11.10
C ILE A 119 0.78 -10.68 -12.25
N SER A 120 1.50 -9.75 -12.85
CA SER A 120 1.03 -8.95 -13.99
C SER A 120 1.00 -9.71 -15.32
N ILE A 121 1.73 -10.83 -15.44
CA ILE A 121 1.83 -11.59 -16.69
C ILE A 121 0.45 -11.99 -17.26
N PRO A 122 -0.51 -12.53 -16.49
CA PRO A 122 -1.85 -12.86 -17.00
C PRO A 122 -2.59 -11.66 -17.61
N ILE A 123 -2.43 -10.46 -17.03
CA ILE A 123 -3.05 -9.24 -17.56
C ILE A 123 -2.41 -8.87 -18.90
N MET A 124 -1.10 -8.92 -18.99
CA MET A 124 -0.36 -8.61 -20.23
C MET A 124 -0.74 -9.58 -21.35
N THR A 125 -0.86 -10.85 -21.04
CA THR A 125 -1.29 -11.88 -22.00
C THR A 125 -2.71 -11.62 -22.49
N ALA A 126 -3.62 -11.30 -21.60
CA ALA A 126 -5.01 -11.00 -21.96
C ALA A 126 -5.14 -9.72 -22.80
N LEU A 127 -4.34 -8.70 -22.51
CA LEU A 127 -4.28 -7.49 -23.33
C LEU A 127 -3.73 -7.78 -24.72
N LEU A 128 -2.69 -8.60 -24.82
CA LEU A 128 -2.10 -9.01 -26.09
C LEU A 128 -3.11 -9.78 -26.94
N ASP A 129 -3.82 -10.73 -26.36
CA ASP A 129 -4.89 -11.51 -27.04
C ASP A 129 -6.02 -10.59 -27.54
N THR A 130 -6.39 -9.59 -26.76
CA THR A 130 -7.39 -8.60 -27.15
C THR A 130 -6.92 -7.77 -28.34
N ILE A 131 -5.67 -7.31 -28.32
CA ILE A 131 -5.06 -6.54 -29.41
C ILE A 131 -5.01 -7.37 -30.69
N ILE A 132 -4.59 -8.64 -30.61
CA ILE A 132 -4.51 -9.54 -31.75
C ILE A 132 -5.91 -9.78 -32.36
N LYS A 133 -6.96 -9.88 -31.56
CA LYS A 133 -8.34 -10.03 -32.04
C LYS A 133 -8.89 -8.79 -32.76
N ILE A 134 -8.39 -7.60 -32.43
CA ILE A 134 -8.80 -6.33 -33.04
C ILE A 134 -8.05 -6.07 -34.34
N LEU A 135 -6.85 -6.61 -34.50
CA LEU A 135 -6.10 -6.47 -35.75
C LEU A 135 -6.74 -7.25 -36.90
N PRO A 136 -6.92 -6.61 -38.08
CA PRO A 136 -7.47 -7.28 -39.24
C PRO A 136 -6.54 -8.36 -39.81
#